data_201815201a8375c42d5f0e109093e166
#
_entry.id   201815201a8375c42d5f0e109093e166
#
_cell.length_a   1.000
_cell.length_b   1.000
_cell.length_c   1.000
_cell.angle_alpha   90.00
_cell.angle_beta   90.00
_cell.angle_gamma   90.00
#
_symmetry.space_group_name_H-M   'P 1'
#
loop_
_entity.id
_entity.type
_entity.pdbx_description
1 polymer ?
#
loop_
_entity_poly.entity_id
_entity_poly.type
_entity_poly.pdbx_seq_one_letter_code
_entity_poly.pdbx_strand_id
1 'polypeptide(L)' 'MALPRSIGALEFSSIGIGYQAQDEMLKTASVELLVARTICSGKYLVIVGGSVSDVQAAIKAGMGKGR' A
#
# COMPACT_ATOMS: atom_id res chain seq x y z
N MET A 1 -8.24 -16.55 -10.21
CA MET A 1 -7.62 -15.25 -9.93
C MET A 1 -6.17 -15.24 -10.40
N ALA A 2 -5.80 -14.23 -11.16
CA ALA A 2 -4.44 -14.12 -11.65
C ALA A 2 -3.50 -13.70 -10.54
N LEU A 3 -2.29 -14.27 -10.53
CA LEU A 3 -1.27 -13.86 -9.59
C LEU A 3 -0.73 -12.48 -9.99
N PRO A 4 -0.42 -11.61 -9.04
CA PRO A 4 0.16 -10.32 -9.37
C PRO A 4 1.57 -10.50 -9.94
N ARG A 5 1.95 -9.62 -10.86
CA ARG A 5 3.30 -9.63 -11.42
C ARG A 5 4.32 -9.03 -10.48
N SER A 6 3.84 -8.16 -9.61
CA SER A 6 4.71 -7.44 -8.68
C SER A 6 3.97 -7.23 -7.38
N ILE A 7 4.71 -7.14 -6.31
CA ILE A 7 4.16 -6.87 -4.97
C ILE A 7 4.97 -5.74 -4.36
N GLY A 8 4.25 -4.79 -3.79
CA GLY A 8 4.88 -3.69 -3.05
C GLY A 8 4.35 -3.63 -1.64
N ALA A 9 5.19 -3.25 -0.70
CA ALA A 9 4.83 -3.18 0.70
C ALA A 9 5.30 -1.87 1.31
N LEU A 10 4.46 -1.29 2.16
CA LEU A 10 4.81 -0.09 2.91
C LEU A 10 4.42 -0.29 4.36
N GLU A 11 5.28 0.17 5.26
CA GLU A 11 5.03 0.16 6.68
C GLU A 11 4.92 1.61 7.16
N PHE A 12 3.91 1.88 7.97
CA PHE A 12 3.68 3.22 8.50
C PHE A 12 3.74 3.17 10.03
N SER A 13 4.34 4.19 10.63
CA SER A 13 4.43 4.29 12.09
C SER A 13 3.16 4.86 12.72
N SER A 14 2.16 5.18 11.92
CA SER A 14 0.88 5.69 12.40
C SER A 14 -0.24 4.96 11.66
N ILE A 15 -1.22 4.46 12.40
CA ILE A 15 -2.35 3.74 11.82
C ILE A 15 -3.20 4.70 10.97
N GLY A 16 -3.42 5.92 11.46
CA GLY A 16 -4.22 6.90 10.72
C GLY A 16 -3.59 7.28 9.39
N ILE A 17 -2.29 7.54 9.39
CA ILE A 17 -1.57 7.88 8.16
C ILE A 17 -1.52 6.67 7.23
N GLY A 18 -1.32 5.47 7.78
CA GLY A 18 -1.32 4.25 6.99
C GLY A 18 -2.64 4.03 6.27
N TYR A 19 -3.74 4.30 6.95
CA TYR A 19 -5.07 4.16 6.38
C TYR A 19 -5.30 5.15 5.23
N GLN A 20 -4.87 6.41 5.43
CA GLN A 20 -4.97 7.42 4.38
C GLN A 20 -4.10 7.06 3.18
N ALA A 21 -2.90 6.56 3.43
CA ALA A 21 -1.99 6.14 2.37
C ALA A 21 -2.58 4.98 1.58
N GLN A 22 -3.17 4.00 2.26
CA GLN A 22 -3.84 2.87 1.63
C GLN A 22 -4.93 3.36 0.67
N ASP A 23 -5.77 4.28 1.12
CA ASP A 23 -6.84 4.82 0.30
C ASP A 23 -6.28 5.50 -0.94
N GLU A 24 -5.23 6.29 -0.78
CA GLU A 24 -4.60 6.99 -1.89
C GLU A 24 -3.98 6.01 -2.89
N MET A 25 -3.34 4.96 -2.40
CA MET A 25 -2.75 3.93 -3.25
C MET A 25 -3.80 3.25 -4.12
N LEU A 26 -4.94 2.91 -3.53
CA LEU A 26 -6.01 2.23 -4.25
C LEU A 26 -6.71 3.14 -5.25
N LYS A 27 -6.72 4.46 -4.99
CA LYS A 27 -7.31 5.42 -5.92
C LYS A 27 -6.39 5.76 -7.08
N THR A 28 -5.08 5.70 -6.85
CA THR A 28 -4.08 6.17 -7.81
C THR A 28 -3.76 5.12 -8.87
N ALA A 29 -3.80 3.86 -8.52
CA ALA A 29 -3.35 2.79 -9.41
C ALA A 29 -4.28 1.59 -9.32
N SER A 30 -4.28 0.78 -10.37
CA SER A 30 -5.07 -0.46 -10.43
C SER A 30 -4.33 -1.59 -9.72
N VAL A 31 -4.26 -1.50 -8.40
CA VAL A 31 -3.60 -2.51 -7.58
C VAL A 31 -4.62 -3.24 -6.74
N GLU A 32 -4.29 -4.46 -6.35
CA GLU A 32 -5.09 -5.27 -5.44
C GLU A 32 -4.50 -5.16 -4.04
N LEU A 33 -5.35 -4.90 -3.07
CA LEU A 33 -4.93 -4.84 -1.68
C LEU A 33 -4.79 -6.26 -1.15
N LEU A 34 -3.57 -6.68 -0.86
CA LEU A 34 -3.29 -8.04 -0.41
C LEU A 34 -3.29 -8.14 1.12
N VAL A 35 -2.70 -7.16 1.79
CA VAL A 35 -2.64 -7.11 3.24
C VAL A 35 -2.79 -5.67 3.69
N ALA A 36 -3.61 -5.45 4.71
CA ALA A 36 -3.73 -4.15 5.36
C ALA A 36 -4.05 -4.43 6.81
N ARG A 37 -3.07 -4.27 7.70
CA ARG A 37 -3.27 -4.63 9.10
C ARG A 37 -2.30 -3.90 9.99
N THR A 38 -2.68 -3.79 11.25
CA THR A 38 -1.77 -3.28 12.26
C THR A 38 -0.75 -4.36 12.59
N ILE A 39 0.48 -3.93 12.77
CA ILE A 39 1.56 -4.77 13.26
C ILE A 39 2.12 -4.06 14.49
N CYS A 40 2.90 -4.76 15.28
CA CYS A 40 3.35 -4.35 16.61
C CYS A 40 3.44 -2.85 16.84
N SER A 41 3.08 -2.42 18.04
CA SER A 41 3.29 -1.04 18.54
C SER A 41 2.67 0.08 17.69
N GLY A 42 1.48 -0.17 17.14
CA GLY A 42 0.75 0.86 16.42
C GLY A 42 1.22 1.13 15.00
N LYS A 43 2.05 0.28 14.46
CA LYS A 43 2.45 0.38 13.06
C LYS A 43 1.39 -0.25 12.15
N TYR A 44 1.34 0.22 10.90
CA TYR A 44 0.39 -0.27 9.92
C TYR A 44 1.12 -0.76 8.68
N LEU A 45 0.77 -1.95 8.23
CA LEU A 45 1.40 -2.58 7.07
C LEU A 45 0.40 -2.64 5.92
N VAL A 46 0.82 -2.19 4.73
CA VAL A 46 0.01 -2.26 3.51
C VAL A 46 0.81 -3.00 2.45
N ILE A 47 0.23 -4.05 1.90
CA ILE A 47 0.85 -4.80 0.80
C ILE A 47 -0.13 -4.82 -0.36
N VAL A 48 0.34 -4.42 -1.53
CA VAL A 48 -0.46 -4.37 -2.75
C VAL A 48 0.21 -5.19 -3.84
N GLY A 49 -0.59 -5.67 -4.78
CA GLY A 49 -0.09 -6.42 -5.93
C GLY A 49 -0.71 -5.93 -7.22
N GLY A 50 -0.02 -6.13 -8.32
CA GLY A 50 -0.50 -5.74 -9.63
C GLY A 50 0.61 -5.77 -10.65
N SER A 51 0.45 -4.99 -11.73
CA SER A 51 1.53 -4.82 -12.70
C SER A 51 2.66 -4.03 -12.07
N VAL A 52 3.84 -4.14 -12.64
CA VAL A 52 5.01 -3.41 -12.11
C VAL A 52 4.75 -1.91 -12.06
N SER A 53 4.21 -1.35 -13.14
CA SER A 53 3.97 0.10 -13.19
C SER A 53 2.88 0.53 -12.20
N ASP A 54 1.83 -0.27 -12.03
CA ASP A 54 0.76 0.05 -11.08
C ASP A 54 1.26 -0.01 -9.65
N VAL A 55 2.05 -1.02 -9.32
CA VAL A 55 2.62 -1.14 -7.98
C VAL A 55 3.56 0.02 -7.69
N GLN A 56 4.41 0.40 -8.65
CA GLN A 56 5.29 1.54 -8.47
C GLN A 56 4.51 2.83 -8.24
N ALA A 57 3.45 3.06 -9.01
CA ALA A 57 2.60 4.25 -8.83
C ALA A 57 1.93 4.24 -7.47
N ALA A 58 1.43 3.09 -7.04
CA ALA A 58 0.77 2.97 -5.74
C ALA A 58 1.74 3.24 -4.59
N ILE A 59 2.93 2.66 -4.66
CA ILE A 59 3.95 2.86 -3.63
C ILE A 59 4.34 4.33 -3.54
N LYS A 60 4.53 4.98 -4.68
CA LYS A 60 4.87 6.40 -4.71
C LYS A 60 3.78 7.25 -4.07
N ALA A 61 2.51 6.94 -4.38
CA ALA A 61 1.38 7.67 -3.79
C ALA A 61 1.32 7.45 -2.28
N GLY A 62 1.52 6.22 -1.83
CA GLY A 62 1.51 5.89 -0.41
C GLY A 62 2.64 6.56 0.35
N MET A 63 3.83 6.60 -0.24
CA MET A 63 4.98 7.27 0.38
C MET A 63 4.73 8.76 0.55
N GLY A 64 4.06 9.39 -0.41
CA GLY A 64 3.72 10.79 -0.31
C GLY A 64 2.84 11.10 0.89
N LYS A 65 1.92 10.20 1.22
CA LYS A 65 1.05 10.36 2.40
C LYS A 65 1.76 10.00 3.69
N GLY A 66 2.73 9.10 3.64
CA GLY A 66 3.44 8.61 4.82
C GLY A 66 4.47 9.58 5.39
N ARG A 67 4.69 10.69 4.75
CA ARG A 67 5.67 11.67 5.22
C ARG A 67 5.09 12.61 6.31
#